data_2bd6344aa1e9f1a5901c5367f32f556c
#
_entry.id   2bd6344aa1e9f1a5901c5367f32f556c
#
_cell.length_a   1.000
_cell.length_b   1.000
_cell.length_c   1.000
_cell.angle_alpha   90.00
_cell.angle_beta   90.00
_cell.angle_gamma   90.00
#
_symmetry.space_group_name_H-M   'P 1'
#
loop_
_entity.id
_entity.type
_entity.pdbx_description
1 polymer ?
#
loop_
_entity_poly.entity_id
_entity_poly.type
_entity_poly.pdbx_seq_one_letter_code
_entity_poly.pdbx_strand_id
1 'polypeptide(L)'
;MGRFTHQMASYRQQMLSVMRNEFRSIFTDAGVVLILVLALIIYATVYSMAYGAQVLRNVPIGVVDECRTPTSRSLAATFNAGPNTYVAYNPTNMEEAKELFFNRKIYGVVYIPSDYEEKMLGGSQANVAIYVDASYFLMYRQAFQELVTSIGSTGAMVEFQRLIAKGADIPQAQATTQPVIYQSHNLFNHYLGYGTFVMPAIIMVIIQQTLLIGIGMIGGTWREFGLYRKLCPPDRKRMSTLPIVLGKATVYGLIYAVTTFYILGLHYRLFHYPMNGATGTVVVFMLAYLAACIFLGIAISTLFRYRENSLLLLLWTSIPLLMLSGVSYPREGIPDWLFNFGQLFPSSHGVDGFIRIQSMGASLGEVLPEIRMLCILTLIYGGLACIGIHQVIGREQRERLAQRMNDKEEY
;
A
#
# COMPACT_ATOMS: atom_id res chain seq x y z
N MET A 1 -30.18 -39.66 16.64
CA MET A 1 -30.25 -38.80 15.44
C MET A 1 -31.08 -37.53 15.66
N GLY A 2 -32.28 -37.54 16.26
CA GLY A 2 -33.15 -36.37 16.41
C GLY A 2 -32.62 -35.18 17.22
N ARG A 3 -31.80 -35.39 18.25
CA ARG A 3 -31.18 -34.28 19.03
C ARG A 3 -30.13 -33.49 18.24
N PHE A 4 -29.38 -34.14 17.39
CA PHE A 4 -28.33 -33.51 16.57
C PHE A 4 -28.93 -32.63 15.48
N THR A 5 -29.96 -33.12 14.79
CA THR A 5 -30.71 -32.37 13.76
C THR A 5 -31.43 -31.15 14.33
N HIS A 6 -32.04 -31.28 15.53
CA HIS A 6 -32.70 -30.15 16.20
C HIS A 6 -31.69 -29.09 16.66
N GLN A 7 -30.51 -29.50 17.09
CA GLN A 7 -29.45 -28.60 17.49
C GLN A 7 -28.84 -27.85 16.28
N MET A 8 -28.59 -28.54 15.15
CA MET A 8 -28.14 -27.93 13.92
C MET A 8 -29.15 -26.93 13.33
N ALA A 9 -30.45 -27.26 13.35
CA ALA A 9 -31.52 -26.37 12.91
C ALA A 9 -31.52 -25.06 13.72
N SER A 10 -31.34 -25.18 15.03
CA SER A 10 -31.28 -24.04 15.96
C SER A 10 -30.02 -23.17 15.75
N TYR A 11 -28.86 -23.77 15.45
CA TYR A 11 -27.63 -23.03 15.09
C TYR A 11 -27.81 -22.23 13.81
N ARG A 12 -28.37 -22.85 12.80
CA ARG A 12 -28.64 -22.20 11.49
C ARG A 12 -29.60 -21.03 11.66
N GLN A 13 -30.69 -21.18 12.42
CA GLN A 13 -31.64 -20.10 12.69
C GLN A 13 -30.99 -18.94 13.43
N GLN A 14 -30.14 -19.22 14.44
CA GLN A 14 -29.41 -18.21 15.18
C GLN A 14 -28.44 -17.45 14.26
N MET A 15 -27.67 -18.17 13.45
CA MET A 15 -26.74 -17.58 12.48
C MET A 15 -27.48 -16.66 11.50
N LEU A 16 -28.59 -17.10 10.90
CA LEU A 16 -29.39 -16.29 9.98
C LEU A 16 -30.00 -15.05 10.65
N SER A 17 -30.45 -15.18 11.90
CA SER A 17 -30.93 -14.04 12.69
C SER A 17 -29.84 -13.01 12.93
N VAL A 18 -28.63 -13.46 13.28
CA VAL A 18 -27.46 -12.57 13.42
C VAL A 18 -27.11 -11.89 12.10
N MET A 19 -27.04 -12.64 11.00
CA MET A 19 -26.77 -12.09 9.69
C MET A 19 -27.76 -10.98 9.30
N ARG A 20 -29.07 -11.23 9.50
CA ARG A 20 -30.12 -10.23 9.20
C ARG A 20 -29.96 -8.97 10.06
N ASN A 21 -29.70 -9.13 11.36
CA ASN A 21 -29.54 -8.01 12.28
C ASN A 21 -28.28 -7.21 11.96
N GLU A 22 -27.15 -7.88 11.70
CA GLU A 22 -25.88 -7.24 11.33
C GLU A 22 -26.00 -6.47 10.02
N PHE A 23 -26.56 -7.10 9.00
CA PHE A 23 -26.82 -6.46 7.70
C PHE A 23 -27.69 -5.22 7.88
N ARG A 24 -28.78 -5.32 8.63
CA ARG A 24 -29.64 -4.16 8.91
C ARG A 24 -28.88 -3.07 9.67
N SER A 25 -28.11 -3.42 10.69
CA SER A 25 -27.31 -2.44 11.45
C SER A 25 -26.32 -1.69 10.58
N ILE A 26 -25.66 -2.38 9.64
CA ILE A 26 -24.71 -1.76 8.71
C ILE A 26 -25.44 -0.77 7.80
N PHE A 27 -26.51 -1.20 7.12
CA PHE A 27 -27.15 -0.38 6.09
C PHE A 27 -28.11 0.70 6.65
N THR A 28 -28.43 0.67 7.95
CA THR A 28 -29.15 1.77 8.61
C THR A 28 -28.21 2.84 9.17
N ASP A 29 -26.91 2.59 9.24
CA ASP A 29 -25.91 3.54 9.74
C ASP A 29 -25.08 4.11 8.58
N ALA A 30 -25.36 5.35 8.21
CA ALA A 30 -24.68 6.02 7.10
C ALA A 30 -23.16 6.12 7.28
N GLY A 31 -22.67 6.29 8.52
CA GLY A 31 -21.22 6.35 8.79
C GLY A 31 -20.54 5.00 8.59
N VAL A 32 -21.21 3.90 8.95
CA VAL A 32 -20.69 2.55 8.73
C VAL A 32 -20.70 2.19 7.25
N VAL A 33 -21.77 2.52 6.52
CA VAL A 33 -21.83 2.34 5.05
C VAL A 33 -20.74 3.14 4.35
N LEU A 34 -20.52 4.39 4.78
CA LEU A 34 -19.45 5.21 4.25
C LEU A 34 -18.08 4.52 4.39
N ILE A 35 -17.77 3.95 5.55
CA ILE A 35 -16.47 3.34 5.81
C ILE A 35 -16.34 1.97 5.15
N LEU A 36 -17.33 1.07 5.29
CA LEU A 36 -17.25 -0.30 4.80
C LEU A 36 -17.37 -0.41 3.27
N VAL A 37 -18.09 0.51 2.62
CA VAL A 37 -18.38 0.41 1.19
C VAL A 37 -17.75 1.56 0.41
N LEU A 38 -18.11 2.80 0.76
CA LEU A 38 -17.72 3.96 -0.04
C LEU A 38 -16.25 4.34 0.15
N ALA A 39 -15.72 4.29 1.36
CA ALA A 39 -14.35 4.69 1.62
C ALA A 39 -13.36 3.85 0.81
N LEU A 40 -13.55 2.53 0.72
CA LEU A 40 -12.68 1.66 -0.05
C LEU A 40 -12.66 2.06 -1.55
N ILE A 41 -13.83 2.37 -2.12
CA ILE A 41 -13.96 2.79 -3.52
C ILE A 41 -13.34 4.17 -3.72
N ILE A 42 -13.65 5.12 -2.83
CA ILE A 42 -13.16 6.51 -2.90
C ILE A 42 -11.63 6.53 -2.76
N TYR A 43 -11.08 5.86 -1.75
CA TYR A 43 -9.63 5.83 -1.55
C TYR A 43 -8.90 5.18 -2.72
N ALA A 44 -9.37 4.01 -3.20
CA ALA A 44 -8.76 3.36 -4.35
C ALA A 44 -8.75 4.28 -5.59
N THR A 45 -9.87 4.99 -5.85
CA THR A 45 -10.00 5.91 -6.98
C THR A 45 -9.12 7.15 -6.82
N VAL A 46 -9.16 7.81 -5.66
CA VAL A 46 -8.36 9.02 -5.40
C VAL A 46 -6.87 8.74 -5.49
N TYR A 47 -6.39 7.65 -4.87
CA TYR A 47 -4.98 7.27 -4.98
C TYR A 47 -4.58 6.93 -6.41
N SER A 48 -5.43 6.20 -7.16
CA SER A 48 -5.14 5.87 -8.56
C SER A 48 -5.11 7.10 -9.46
N MET A 49 -5.97 8.08 -9.21
CA MET A 49 -5.92 9.36 -9.92
C MET A 49 -4.66 10.16 -9.55
N ALA A 50 -4.31 10.21 -8.27
CA ALA A 50 -3.11 10.93 -7.80
C ALA A 50 -1.81 10.34 -8.38
N TYR A 51 -1.75 9.02 -8.52
CA TYR A 51 -0.58 8.32 -9.10
C TYR A 51 -0.75 7.97 -10.57
N GLY A 52 -1.73 8.55 -11.26
CA GLY A 52 -2.05 8.26 -12.66
C GLY A 52 -0.90 8.51 -13.63
N ALA A 53 -0.04 9.47 -13.34
CA ALA A 53 1.17 9.75 -14.14
C ALA A 53 2.21 8.63 -14.10
N GLN A 54 2.10 7.68 -13.15
CA GLN A 54 3.00 6.53 -12.95
C GLN A 54 4.48 6.90 -12.79
N VAL A 55 5.06 7.65 -13.72
CA VAL A 55 6.46 8.09 -13.74
C VAL A 55 6.51 9.61 -13.82
N LEU A 56 7.29 10.22 -12.93
CA LEU A 56 7.57 11.65 -13.02
C LEU A 56 8.46 11.92 -14.23
N ARG A 57 8.04 12.88 -15.05
CA ARG A 57 8.79 13.34 -16.23
C ARG A 57 8.95 14.85 -16.16
N ASN A 58 9.85 15.37 -17.00
CA ASN A 58 10.08 16.80 -17.13
C ASN A 58 10.39 17.47 -15.78
N VAL A 59 11.32 16.90 -15.00
CA VAL A 59 11.80 17.52 -13.77
C VAL A 59 12.59 18.79 -14.15
N PRO A 60 12.17 20.00 -13.67
CA PRO A 60 12.85 21.24 -14.02
C PRO A 60 14.23 21.31 -13.38
N ILE A 61 15.24 21.56 -14.20
CA ILE A 61 16.62 21.75 -13.79
C ILE A 61 17.16 23.09 -14.26
N GLY A 62 18.23 23.56 -13.63
CA GLY A 62 19.04 24.70 -14.06
C GLY A 62 20.39 24.25 -14.59
N VAL A 63 20.93 24.97 -15.56
CA VAL A 63 22.29 24.77 -16.04
C VAL A 63 23.09 26.05 -15.87
N VAL A 64 24.09 26.01 -15.00
CA VAL A 64 25.09 27.07 -14.82
C VAL A 64 26.24 26.74 -15.76
N ASP A 65 26.31 27.40 -16.91
CA ASP A 65 27.35 27.22 -17.91
C ASP A 65 28.36 28.38 -17.88
N GLU A 66 29.47 28.18 -17.18
CA GLU A 66 30.57 29.14 -17.16
C GLU A 66 31.50 29.02 -18.39
N CYS A 67 31.45 27.89 -19.09
CA CYS A 67 32.25 27.68 -20.32
C CYS A 67 31.73 28.47 -21.52
N ARG A 68 30.39 28.52 -21.68
CA ARG A 68 29.67 29.29 -22.72
C ARG A 68 30.09 28.98 -24.17
N THR A 69 30.57 27.78 -24.44
CA THR A 69 31.03 27.32 -25.74
C THR A 69 29.97 26.51 -26.48
N PRO A 70 30.16 26.20 -27.77
CA PRO A 70 29.29 25.25 -28.48
C PRO A 70 29.27 23.88 -27.86
N THR A 71 30.39 23.42 -27.30
CA THR A 71 30.54 22.10 -26.67
C THR A 71 29.72 22.03 -25.37
N SER A 72 29.78 23.06 -24.51
CA SER A 72 28.98 23.12 -23.29
C SER A 72 27.47 23.22 -23.58
N ARG A 73 27.09 24.01 -24.59
CA ARG A 73 25.69 24.10 -25.06
C ARG A 73 25.18 22.78 -25.61
N SER A 74 26.03 22.01 -26.31
CA SER A 74 25.68 20.67 -26.79
C SER A 74 25.39 19.74 -25.63
N LEU A 75 26.20 19.76 -24.57
CA LEU A 75 25.94 18.99 -23.34
C LEU A 75 24.60 19.41 -22.69
N ALA A 76 24.37 20.72 -22.54
CA ALA A 76 23.12 21.23 -21.99
C ALA A 76 21.88 20.79 -22.80
N ALA A 77 21.99 20.70 -24.10
CA ALA A 77 20.93 20.22 -24.99
C ALA A 77 20.59 18.74 -24.76
N THR A 78 21.55 17.90 -24.35
CA THR A 78 21.27 16.47 -24.05
C THR A 78 20.34 16.28 -22.86
N PHE A 79 20.34 17.23 -21.93
CA PHE A 79 19.42 17.18 -20.76
C PHE A 79 17.95 17.44 -21.12
N ASN A 80 17.71 18.09 -22.29
CA ASN A 80 16.36 18.24 -22.85
C ASN A 80 15.96 17.10 -23.80
N ALA A 81 16.90 16.28 -24.22
CA ALA A 81 16.63 15.17 -25.14
C ALA A 81 15.99 13.97 -24.43
N GLY A 82 16.23 13.82 -23.13
CA GLY A 82 15.65 12.76 -22.32
C GLY A 82 14.26 13.09 -21.80
N PRO A 83 13.48 12.07 -21.39
CA PRO A 83 12.10 12.27 -20.95
C PRO A 83 11.97 12.74 -19.51
N ASN A 84 13.02 12.64 -18.68
CA ASN A 84 12.89 12.80 -17.23
C ASN A 84 13.24 14.20 -16.75
N THR A 85 14.06 14.97 -17.51
CA THR A 85 14.45 16.33 -17.17
C THR A 85 14.19 17.31 -18.29
N TYR A 86 14.07 18.58 -17.95
CA TYR A 86 14.15 19.68 -18.90
C TYR A 86 14.87 20.89 -18.28
N VAL A 87 15.65 21.59 -19.08
CA VAL A 87 16.35 22.81 -18.67
C VAL A 87 15.34 23.96 -18.63
N ALA A 88 14.87 24.27 -17.42
CA ALA A 88 13.90 25.33 -17.21
C ALA A 88 14.55 26.70 -17.11
N TYR A 89 15.79 26.77 -16.59
CA TYR A 89 16.53 28.00 -16.34
C TYR A 89 18.01 27.84 -16.67
N ASN A 90 18.63 28.93 -17.10
CA ASN A 90 20.07 29.02 -17.28
C ASN A 90 20.62 30.14 -16.39
N PRO A 91 20.75 29.91 -15.08
CA PRO A 91 21.27 30.88 -14.15
C PRO A 91 22.72 31.25 -14.51
N THR A 92 23.10 32.51 -14.30
CA THR A 92 24.43 33.05 -14.67
C THR A 92 25.51 32.58 -13.70
N ASN A 93 25.14 32.22 -12.49
CA ASN A 93 26.03 31.76 -11.42
C ASN A 93 25.31 30.84 -10.43
N MET A 94 26.08 30.24 -9.52
CA MET A 94 25.54 29.32 -8.51
C MET A 94 24.64 30.01 -7.46
N GLU A 95 24.81 31.33 -7.22
CA GLU A 95 23.98 32.05 -6.27
C GLU A 95 22.54 32.20 -6.80
N GLU A 96 22.39 32.60 -8.06
CA GLU A 96 21.10 32.63 -8.74
C GLU A 96 20.46 31.23 -8.79
N ALA A 97 21.27 30.19 -9.05
CA ALA A 97 20.80 28.81 -9.02
C ALA A 97 20.26 28.40 -7.66
N LYS A 98 20.92 28.79 -6.55
CA LYS A 98 20.42 28.55 -5.19
C LYS A 98 19.09 29.24 -4.93
N GLU A 99 18.91 30.48 -5.37
CA GLU A 99 17.63 31.18 -5.24
C GLU A 99 16.50 30.44 -5.97
N LEU A 100 16.77 29.93 -7.19
CA LEU A 100 15.81 29.11 -7.94
C LEU A 100 15.46 27.80 -7.21
N PHE A 101 16.44 27.18 -6.54
CA PHE A 101 16.24 26.02 -5.69
C PHE A 101 15.33 26.32 -4.49
N PHE A 102 15.67 27.35 -3.72
CA PHE A 102 14.88 27.74 -2.55
C PHE A 102 13.45 28.16 -2.92
N ASN A 103 13.29 28.77 -4.09
CA ASN A 103 11.98 29.13 -4.64
C ASN A 103 11.24 27.94 -5.30
N ARG A 104 11.81 26.71 -5.26
CA ARG A 104 11.26 25.47 -5.83
C ARG A 104 10.94 25.58 -7.33
N LYS A 105 11.68 26.41 -8.06
CA LYS A 105 11.57 26.53 -9.52
C LYS A 105 12.36 25.45 -10.25
N ILE A 106 13.39 24.91 -9.60
CA ILE A 106 14.23 23.82 -10.09
C ILE A 106 14.50 22.80 -8.98
N TYR A 107 14.72 21.54 -9.35
CA TYR A 107 15.04 20.43 -8.45
C TYR A 107 16.43 19.84 -8.72
N GLY A 108 17.13 20.35 -9.69
CA GLY A 108 18.51 19.99 -10.02
C GLY A 108 19.27 21.16 -10.64
N VAL A 109 20.58 21.20 -10.43
CA VAL A 109 21.50 22.12 -11.09
C VAL A 109 22.66 21.33 -11.66
N VAL A 110 23.00 21.60 -12.91
CA VAL A 110 24.24 21.14 -13.52
C VAL A 110 25.17 22.33 -13.63
N TYR A 111 26.38 22.20 -13.08
CA TYR A 111 27.43 23.19 -13.16
C TYR A 111 28.49 22.74 -14.15
N ILE A 112 28.71 23.53 -15.23
CA ILE A 112 29.71 23.30 -16.24
C ILE A 112 30.80 24.36 -16.06
N PRO A 113 32.02 23.98 -15.63
CA PRO A 113 33.10 24.94 -15.37
C PRO A 113 33.66 25.53 -16.63
N SER A 114 34.34 26.68 -16.52
CA SER A 114 34.93 27.45 -17.64
C SER A 114 35.96 26.67 -18.44
N ASP A 115 36.67 25.73 -17.83
CA ASP A 115 37.71 24.90 -18.46
C ASP A 115 37.19 23.61 -19.11
N TYR A 116 35.84 23.43 -19.16
CA TYR A 116 35.19 22.21 -19.65
C TYR A 116 35.62 21.85 -21.07
N GLU A 117 35.52 22.78 -22.01
CA GLU A 117 35.90 22.55 -23.45
C GLU A 117 37.38 22.32 -23.62
N GLU A 118 38.24 23.11 -22.96
CA GLU A 118 39.69 22.95 -23.02
C GLU A 118 40.11 21.54 -22.57
N LYS A 119 39.59 21.07 -21.46
CA LYS A 119 39.87 19.72 -20.95
C LYS A 119 39.31 18.64 -21.87
N MET A 120 38.07 18.82 -22.36
CA MET A 120 37.46 17.87 -23.28
C MET A 120 38.22 17.71 -24.58
N LEU A 121 38.64 18.81 -25.21
CA LEU A 121 39.41 18.78 -26.47
C LEU A 121 40.87 18.38 -26.23
N GLY A 122 41.46 18.81 -25.11
CA GLY A 122 42.83 18.48 -24.74
C GLY A 122 43.07 17.04 -24.32
N GLY A 123 42.03 16.23 -24.16
CA GLY A 123 42.16 14.83 -23.75
C GLY A 123 42.33 14.64 -22.24
N SER A 124 42.08 15.68 -21.45
CA SER A 124 42.06 15.63 -19.99
C SER A 124 40.64 15.36 -19.49
N GLN A 125 40.53 14.95 -18.24
CA GLN A 125 39.23 14.71 -17.59
C GLN A 125 38.55 16.04 -17.29
N ALA A 126 37.40 16.29 -17.89
CA ALA A 126 36.52 17.41 -17.57
C ALA A 126 35.54 17.01 -16.48
N ASN A 127 35.35 17.89 -15.48
CA ASN A 127 34.44 17.64 -14.36
C ASN A 127 33.18 18.50 -14.52
N VAL A 128 32.03 17.86 -14.49
CA VAL A 128 30.71 18.52 -14.41
C VAL A 128 30.08 18.15 -13.09
N ALA A 129 29.65 19.16 -12.32
CA ALA A 129 29.03 18.91 -11.03
C ALA A 129 27.50 18.88 -11.15
N ILE A 130 26.87 17.93 -10.47
CA ILE A 130 25.41 17.76 -10.41
C ILE A 130 24.96 17.98 -8.97
N TYR A 131 24.01 18.87 -8.79
CA TYR A 131 23.34 19.11 -7.49
C TYR A 131 21.86 18.80 -7.67
N VAL A 132 21.31 17.85 -6.92
CA VAL A 132 19.90 17.44 -7.04
C VAL A 132 19.25 17.41 -5.67
N ASP A 133 18.02 17.88 -5.58
CA ASP A 133 17.25 17.92 -4.35
C ASP A 133 16.83 16.52 -3.90
N ALA A 134 17.55 15.97 -2.92
CA ALA A 134 17.26 14.65 -2.36
C ALA A 134 16.11 14.67 -1.33
N SER A 135 15.53 15.83 -0.98
CA SER A 135 14.37 15.92 -0.11
C SER A 135 13.12 15.37 -0.76
N TYR A 136 13.07 15.35 -2.09
CA TYR A 136 12.00 14.79 -2.91
C TYR A 136 12.49 13.56 -3.67
N PHE A 137 12.48 12.41 -3.00
CA PHE A 137 13.10 11.17 -3.48
C PHE A 137 12.77 10.80 -4.93
N LEU A 138 11.50 10.92 -5.35
CA LEU A 138 11.09 10.59 -6.72
C LEU A 138 11.69 11.56 -7.75
N MET A 139 11.71 12.86 -7.46
CA MET A 139 12.32 13.88 -8.34
C MET A 139 13.84 13.70 -8.40
N TYR A 140 14.47 13.49 -7.24
CA TYR A 140 15.88 13.16 -7.14
C TYR A 140 16.26 11.99 -8.03
N ARG A 141 15.56 10.85 -7.88
CA ARG A 141 15.85 9.63 -8.65
C ARG A 141 15.78 9.86 -10.15
N GLN A 142 14.73 10.53 -10.63
CA GLN A 142 14.53 10.77 -12.07
C GLN A 142 15.59 11.74 -12.63
N ALA A 143 15.80 12.88 -11.97
CA ALA A 143 16.78 13.87 -12.40
C ALA A 143 18.20 13.31 -12.35
N PHE A 144 18.59 12.69 -11.25
CA PHE A 144 19.93 12.14 -11.09
C PHE A 144 20.25 11.08 -12.15
N GLN A 145 19.34 10.13 -12.36
CA GLN A 145 19.53 9.07 -13.35
C GLN A 145 19.69 9.64 -14.77
N GLU A 146 18.85 10.61 -15.16
CA GLU A 146 18.92 11.25 -16.47
C GLU A 146 20.23 12.02 -16.67
N LEU A 147 20.59 12.86 -15.68
CA LEU A 147 21.79 13.67 -15.75
C LEU A 147 23.07 12.85 -15.82
N VAL A 148 23.19 11.81 -14.98
CA VAL A 148 24.36 10.92 -15.00
C VAL A 148 24.45 10.17 -16.32
N THR A 149 23.34 9.67 -16.83
CA THR A 149 23.32 8.96 -18.12
C THR A 149 23.70 9.88 -19.28
N SER A 150 23.15 11.10 -19.31
CA SER A 150 23.43 12.09 -20.36
C SER A 150 24.90 12.53 -20.35
N ILE A 151 25.47 12.80 -19.17
CA ILE A 151 26.89 13.17 -19.06
C ILE A 151 27.78 12.00 -19.45
N GLY A 152 27.50 10.80 -18.98
CA GLY A 152 28.26 9.60 -19.31
C GLY A 152 28.25 9.26 -20.80
N SER A 153 27.07 9.34 -21.43
CA SER A 153 26.94 9.10 -22.90
C SER A 153 27.65 10.18 -23.73
N THR A 154 27.61 11.44 -23.31
CA THR A 154 28.35 12.53 -23.96
C THR A 154 29.85 12.29 -23.86
N GLY A 155 30.36 11.92 -22.67
CA GLY A 155 31.78 11.59 -22.50
C GLY A 155 32.24 10.42 -23.38
N ALA A 156 31.45 9.35 -23.41
CA ALA A 156 31.73 8.19 -24.28
C ALA A 156 31.73 8.55 -25.76
N MET A 157 30.78 9.40 -26.19
CA MET A 157 30.73 9.86 -27.58
C MET A 157 31.96 10.70 -27.98
N VAL A 158 32.39 11.61 -27.12
CA VAL A 158 33.61 12.43 -27.39
C VAL A 158 34.85 11.56 -27.46
N GLU A 159 35.02 10.60 -26.56
CA GLU A 159 36.16 9.68 -26.61
C GLU A 159 36.13 8.77 -27.86
N PHE A 160 34.94 8.29 -28.23
CA PHE A 160 34.77 7.54 -29.47
C PHE A 160 35.22 8.35 -30.69
N GLN A 161 34.75 9.59 -30.83
CA GLN A 161 35.14 10.47 -31.93
C GLN A 161 36.66 10.75 -31.94
N ARG A 162 37.26 10.91 -30.75
CA ARG A 162 38.71 11.11 -30.62
C ARG A 162 39.49 9.89 -31.08
N LEU A 163 39.06 8.67 -30.75
CA LEU A 163 39.71 7.44 -31.20
C LEU A 163 39.63 7.25 -32.71
N ILE A 164 38.47 7.53 -33.30
CA ILE A 164 38.32 7.52 -34.76
C ILE A 164 39.24 8.57 -35.44
N ALA A 165 39.33 9.79 -34.90
CA ALA A 165 40.22 10.81 -35.41
C ALA A 165 41.72 10.42 -35.31
N LYS A 166 42.08 9.57 -34.38
CA LYS A 166 43.43 8.97 -34.22
C LYS A 166 43.66 7.75 -35.09
N GLY A 167 42.70 7.34 -35.94
CA GLY A 167 42.82 6.23 -36.85
C GLY A 167 42.40 4.88 -36.33
N ALA A 168 41.75 4.80 -35.15
CA ALA A 168 41.15 3.56 -34.71
C ALA A 168 39.94 3.17 -35.59
N ASP A 169 39.78 1.89 -35.86
CA ASP A 169 38.57 1.41 -36.51
C ASP A 169 37.35 1.43 -35.58
N ILE A 170 36.14 1.41 -36.15
CA ILE A 170 34.89 1.53 -35.41
C ILE A 170 34.75 0.48 -34.31
N PRO A 171 34.96 -0.83 -34.54
CA PRO A 171 34.86 -1.87 -33.51
C PRO A 171 35.85 -1.67 -32.35
N GLN A 172 37.08 -1.24 -32.67
CA GLN A 172 38.10 -0.98 -31.64
C GLN A 172 37.73 0.25 -30.79
N ALA A 173 37.29 1.33 -31.42
CA ALA A 173 36.86 2.54 -30.74
C ALA A 173 35.67 2.26 -29.82
N GLN A 174 34.67 1.48 -30.28
CA GLN A 174 33.53 1.04 -29.45
C GLN A 174 33.99 0.18 -28.26
N ALA A 175 34.84 -0.80 -28.50
CA ALA A 175 35.34 -1.66 -27.42
C ALA A 175 36.19 -0.90 -26.38
N THR A 176 36.87 0.17 -26.80
CA THR A 176 37.65 1.01 -25.88
C THR A 176 36.78 1.94 -25.07
N THR A 177 35.76 2.56 -25.66
CA THR A 177 34.87 3.50 -24.97
C THR A 177 33.82 2.82 -24.09
N GLN A 178 33.37 1.63 -24.49
CA GLN A 178 32.39 0.83 -23.76
C GLN A 178 32.83 -0.64 -23.77
N PRO A 179 33.85 -1.02 -22.97
CA PRO A 179 34.37 -2.38 -22.95
C PRO A 179 33.38 -3.41 -22.38
N VAL A 180 32.41 -2.95 -21.61
CA VAL A 180 31.32 -3.78 -21.06
C VAL A 180 29.99 -3.15 -21.42
N ILE A 181 29.21 -3.85 -22.22
CA ILE A 181 27.83 -3.47 -22.53
C ILE A 181 26.90 -4.19 -21.54
N TYR A 182 26.12 -3.46 -20.79
CA TYR A 182 25.09 -4.04 -19.93
C TYR A 182 23.71 -3.94 -20.57
N GLN A 183 22.90 -4.97 -20.37
CA GLN A 183 21.50 -4.97 -20.73
C GLN A 183 20.68 -4.95 -19.45
N SER A 184 19.86 -3.92 -19.26
CA SER A 184 18.99 -3.79 -18.09
C SER A 184 17.55 -4.11 -18.47
N HIS A 185 16.96 -5.08 -17.78
CA HIS A 185 15.56 -5.45 -17.91
C HIS A 185 14.84 -5.25 -16.57
N ASN A 186 13.90 -4.32 -16.54
CA ASN A 186 13.05 -4.13 -15.36
C ASN A 186 12.06 -5.29 -15.28
N LEU A 187 12.16 -6.11 -14.23
CA LEU A 187 11.23 -7.20 -14.00
C LEU A 187 9.97 -6.70 -13.28
N PHE A 188 8.81 -7.27 -13.63
CA PHE A 188 7.50 -7.09 -12.98
C PHE A 188 6.88 -5.69 -13.05
N ASN A 189 7.67 -4.63 -13.06
CA ASN A 189 7.23 -3.24 -13.25
C ASN A 189 8.08 -2.59 -14.35
N HIS A 190 7.79 -2.95 -15.60
CA HIS A 190 8.61 -2.58 -16.77
C HIS A 190 8.80 -1.07 -16.93
N TYR A 191 7.77 -0.30 -16.61
CA TYR A 191 7.78 1.17 -16.71
C TYR A 191 8.26 1.89 -15.46
N LEU A 192 8.64 1.13 -14.39
CA LEU A 192 9.01 1.68 -13.09
C LEU A 192 7.94 2.63 -12.52
N GLY A 193 6.66 2.35 -12.84
CA GLY A 193 5.53 3.17 -12.42
C GLY A 193 5.35 3.16 -10.89
N TYR A 194 5.28 4.34 -10.28
CA TYR A 194 5.11 4.46 -8.83
C TYR A 194 3.74 3.96 -8.38
N GLY A 195 2.67 4.28 -9.12
CA GLY A 195 1.33 3.77 -8.85
C GLY A 195 1.29 2.24 -8.90
N THR A 196 1.90 1.63 -9.93
CA THR A 196 2.00 0.17 -10.05
C THR A 196 2.74 -0.47 -8.88
N PHE A 197 3.75 0.21 -8.33
CA PHE A 197 4.52 -0.26 -7.18
C PHE A 197 3.72 -0.17 -5.88
N VAL A 198 3.06 0.97 -5.60
CA VAL A 198 2.52 1.26 -4.28
C VAL A 198 1.05 0.84 -4.11
N MET A 199 0.25 0.86 -5.20
CA MET A 199 -1.19 0.60 -5.12
C MET A 199 -1.59 -0.78 -4.59
N PRO A 200 -0.91 -1.89 -4.92
CA PRO A 200 -1.24 -3.19 -4.37
C PRO A 200 -1.23 -3.20 -2.84
N ALA A 201 -0.22 -2.58 -2.26
CA ALA A 201 -0.07 -2.50 -0.82
C ALA A 201 -1.09 -1.57 -0.16
N ILE A 202 -1.29 -0.39 -0.73
CA ILE A 202 -2.28 0.58 -0.24
C ILE A 202 -3.67 -0.06 -0.21
N ILE A 203 -4.08 -0.76 -1.28
CA ILE A 203 -5.38 -1.42 -1.35
C ILE A 203 -5.53 -2.47 -0.26
N MET A 204 -4.52 -3.32 -0.04
CA MET A 204 -4.58 -4.34 1.01
C MET A 204 -4.71 -3.72 2.40
N VAL A 205 -3.93 -2.67 2.70
CA VAL A 205 -4.04 -1.97 3.99
C VAL A 205 -5.38 -1.26 4.14
N ILE A 206 -5.90 -0.61 3.09
CA ILE A 206 -7.22 0.04 3.14
C ILE A 206 -8.33 -0.98 3.39
N ILE A 207 -8.30 -2.15 2.73
CA ILE A 207 -9.24 -3.24 2.97
C ILE A 207 -9.22 -3.63 4.45
N GLN A 208 -8.06 -3.87 5.04
CA GLN A 208 -7.95 -4.20 6.46
C GLN A 208 -8.50 -3.07 7.34
N GLN A 209 -8.08 -1.84 7.11
CA GLN A 209 -8.45 -0.72 7.99
C GLN A 209 -9.94 -0.40 7.94
N THR A 210 -10.54 -0.38 6.74
CA THR A 210 -11.96 -0.12 6.60
C THR A 210 -12.81 -1.25 7.22
N LEU A 211 -12.36 -2.51 7.13
CA LEU A 211 -12.96 -3.63 7.85
C LEU A 211 -12.87 -3.45 9.37
N LEU A 212 -11.67 -3.20 9.90
CA LEU A 212 -11.46 -3.06 11.33
C LEU A 212 -12.29 -1.92 11.92
N ILE A 213 -12.28 -0.75 11.25
CA ILE A 213 -13.03 0.43 11.70
C ILE A 213 -14.53 0.16 11.65
N GLY A 214 -15.06 -0.35 10.53
CA GLY A 214 -16.48 -0.59 10.36
C GLY A 214 -17.03 -1.65 11.31
N ILE A 215 -16.32 -2.77 11.48
CA ILE A 215 -16.67 -3.82 12.45
C ILE A 215 -16.60 -3.29 13.89
N GLY A 216 -15.55 -2.50 14.19
CA GLY A 216 -15.38 -1.87 15.49
C GLY A 216 -16.50 -0.90 15.84
N MET A 217 -16.92 -0.07 14.88
CA MET A 217 -18.04 0.87 15.06
C MET A 217 -19.35 0.15 15.37
N ILE A 218 -19.70 -0.89 14.59
CA ILE A 218 -20.91 -1.69 14.85
C ILE A 218 -20.80 -2.40 16.21
N GLY A 219 -19.63 -2.98 16.52
CA GLY A 219 -19.40 -3.65 17.80
C GLY A 219 -19.55 -2.70 18.99
N GLY A 220 -19.00 -1.49 18.91
CA GLY A 220 -19.16 -0.44 19.90
C GLY A 220 -20.61 -0.01 20.06
N THR A 221 -21.33 0.27 18.99
CA THR A 221 -22.76 0.60 18.98
C THR A 221 -23.59 -0.53 19.64
N TRP A 222 -23.33 -1.78 19.28
CA TRP A 222 -24.06 -2.91 19.86
C TRP A 222 -23.84 -3.03 21.37
N ARG A 223 -22.62 -2.73 21.85
CA ARG A 223 -22.29 -2.77 23.26
C ARG A 223 -22.88 -1.58 24.02
N GLU A 224 -22.83 -0.39 23.47
CA GLU A 224 -23.38 0.84 24.03
C GLU A 224 -24.88 0.69 24.32
N PHE A 225 -25.62 0.10 23.36
CA PHE A 225 -27.07 -0.11 23.50
C PHE A 225 -27.45 -1.50 24.08
N GLY A 226 -26.49 -2.28 24.54
CA GLY A 226 -26.75 -3.61 25.13
C GLY A 226 -27.47 -4.57 24.19
N LEU A 227 -27.13 -4.54 22.88
CA LEU A 227 -27.84 -5.32 21.87
C LEU A 227 -27.38 -6.77 21.78
N TYR A 228 -26.18 -7.11 22.26
CA TYR A 228 -25.65 -8.47 22.21
C TYR A 228 -26.54 -9.47 22.93
N ARG A 229 -27.20 -9.05 24.03
CA ARG A 229 -28.16 -9.87 24.77
C ARG A 229 -29.38 -10.28 23.95
N LYS A 230 -29.80 -9.46 22.97
CA LYS A 230 -30.96 -9.75 22.08
C LYS A 230 -30.69 -10.94 21.16
N LEU A 231 -29.41 -11.28 20.95
CA LEU A 231 -29.01 -12.43 20.15
C LEU A 231 -29.14 -13.76 20.90
N CYS A 232 -29.47 -13.70 22.19
CA CYS A 232 -29.50 -14.83 23.07
C CYS A 232 -30.95 -15.11 23.51
N PRO A 233 -31.53 -16.27 23.17
CA PRO A 233 -32.80 -16.69 23.70
C PRO A 233 -32.74 -16.82 25.22
N PRO A 234 -33.76 -16.37 25.95
CA PRO A 234 -33.78 -16.38 27.44
C PRO A 234 -33.67 -17.76 28.04
N ASP A 235 -34.04 -18.85 27.35
CA ASP A 235 -34.14 -20.21 27.86
C ASP A 235 -32.86 -21.06 27.69
N ARG A 236 -31.76 -20.52 27.12
CA ARG A 236 -30.57 -21.34 26.92
C ARG A 236 -29.48 -21.11 27.97
N LYS A 237 -29.29 -22.11 28.81
CA LYS A 237 -28.19 -22.21 29.82
C LYS A 237 -26.79 -22.33 29.21
N ARG A 238 -26.64 -22.70 27.93
CA ARG A 238 -25.38 -22.76 27.18
C ARG A 238 -25.51 -22.01 25.86
N MET A 239 -24.86 -20.87 25.77
CA MET A 239 -24.75 -20.10 24.55
C MET A 239 -23.58 -20.60 23.73
N SER A 240 -23.83 -20.90 22.46
CA SER A 240 -22.77 -21.03 21.50
C SER A 240 -22.52 -19.67 20.85
N THR A 241 -21.32 -19.14 21.06
CA THR A 241 -20.89 -17.87 20.42
C THR A 241 -20.50 -18.04 18.96
N LEU A 242 -20.16 -19.27 18.57
CA LEU A 242 -19.73 -19.58 17.21
C LEU A 242 -20.74 -19.17 16.12
N PRO A 243 -22.05 -19.44 16.22
CA PRO A 243 -23.03 -18.97 15.23
C PRO A 243 -23.11 -17.45 15.15
N ILE A 244 -22.83 -16.73 16.25
CA ILE A 244 -22.81 -15.27 16.27
C ILE A 244 -21.59 -14.75 15.50
N VAL A 245 -20.39 -15.29 15.80
CA VAL A 245 -19.15 -14.92 15.13
C VAL A 245 -19.23 -15.23 13.63
N LEU A 246 -19.67 -16.45 13.27
CA LEU A 246 -19.80 -16.84 11.86
C LEU A 246 -20.87 -16.04 11.11
N GLY A 247 -22.01 -15.75 11.77
CA GLY A 247 -23.06 -14.90 11.19
C GLY A 247 -22.56 -13.50 10.86
N LYS A 248 -21.85 -12.86 11.79
CA LYS A 248 -21.19 -11.56 11.56
C LYS A 248 -20.15 -11.67 10.44
N ALA A 249 -19.24 -12.65 10.53
CA ALA A 249 -18.18 -12.83 9.54
C ALA A 249 -18.73 -13.03 8.11
N THR A 250 -19.83 -13.76 7.97
CA THR A 250 -20.47 -13.98 6.66
C THR A 250 -20.98 -12.66 6.05
N VAL A 251 -21.58 -11.78 6.85
CA VAL A 251 -22.09 -10.48 6.34
C VAL A 251 -20.95 -9.60 5.83
N TYR A 252 -19.89 -9.44 6.63
CA TYR A 252 -18.72 -8.66 6.22
C TYR A 252 -18.00 -9.30 5.04
N GLY A 253 -17.90 -10.63 5.03
CA GLY A 253 -17.32 -11.38 3.91
C GLY A 253 -18.07 -11.16 2.59
N LEU A 254 -19.40 -11.16 2.60
CA LEU A 254 -20.22 -10.89 1.40
C LEU A 254 -20.05 -9.44 0.92
N ILE A 255 -20.07 -8.46 1.81
CA ILE A 255 -19.87 -7.05 1.43
C ILE A 255 -18.49 -6.88 0.79
N TYR A 256 -17.44 -7.44 1.44
CA TYR A 256 -16.07 -7.28 0.93
C TYR A 256 -15.75 -8.18 -0.28
N ALA A 257 -16.46 -9.27 -0.48
CA ALA A 257 -16.38 -10.02 -1.72
C ALA A 257 -16.83 -9.15 -2.91
N VAL A 258 -17.93 -8.40 -2.75
CA VAL A 258 -18.44 -7.50 -3.81
C VAL A 258 -17.50 -6.31 -4.04
N THR A 259 -17.07 -5.63 -2.98
CA THR A 259 -16.18 -4.47 -3.11
C THR A 259 -14.79 -4.84 -3.61
N THR A 260 -14.25 -5.98 -3.17
CA THR A 260 -12.96 -6.51 -3.68
C THR A 260 -13.08 -6.92 -5.15
N PHE A 261 -14.16 -7.57 -5.54
CA PHE A 261 -14.42 -7.89 -6.95
C PHE A 261 -14.49 -6.63 -7.81
N TYR A 262 -15.16 -5.57 -7.33
CA TYR A 262 -15.16 -4.27 -8.01
C TYR A 262 -13.74 -3.72 -8.17
N ILE A 263 -12.94 -3.71 -7.10
CA ILE A 263 -11.59 -3.12 -7.13
C ILE A 263 -10.65 -3.93 -8.02
N LEU A 264 -10.52 -5.23 -7.78
CA LEU A 264 -9.57 -6.06 -8.51
C LEU A 264 -10.04 -6.39 -9.95
N GLY A 265 -11.35 -6.35 -10.20
CA GLY A 265 -11.92 -6.58 -11.52
C GLY A 265 -12.05 -5.31 -12.37
N LEU A 266 -12.87 -4.35 -11.93
CA LEU A 266 -13.22 -3.18 -12.72
C LEU A 266 -12.20 -2.04 -12.54
N HIS A 267 -11.92 -1.63 -11.30
CA HIS A 267 -11.04 -0.51 -11.01
C HIS A 267 -9.61 -0.75 -11.54
N TYR A 268 -9.03 -1.94 -11.35
CA TYR A 268 -7.71 -2.30 -11.90
C TYR A 268 -7.66 -2.17 -13.42
N ARG A 269 -8.73 -2.57 -14.11
CA ARG A 269 -8.82 -2.41 -15.57
C ARG A 269 -8.94 -0.96 -16.01
N LEU A 270 -9.70 -0.14 -15.28
CA LEU A 270 -9.87 1.29 -15.57
C LEU A 270 -8.56 2.06 -15.43
N PHE A 271 -7.74 1.74 -14.44
CA PHE A 271 -6.46 2.40 -14.18
C PHE A 271 -5.26 1.66 -14.76
N HIS A 272 -5.50 0.63 -15.58
CA HIS A 272 -4.46 -0.13 -16.29
C HIS A 272 -3.39 -0.73 -15.36
N TYR A 273 -3.77 -1.12 -14.13
CA TYR A 273 -2.85 -1.84 -13.24
C TYR A 273 -2.66 -3.28 -13.73
N PRO A 274 -1.41 -3.78 -13.76
CA PRO A 274 -1.15 -5.15 -14.16
C PRO A 274 -1.75 -6.13 -13.15
N MET A 275 -2.27 -7.25 -13.65
CA MET A 275 -2.71 -8.39 -12.86
C MET A 275 -2.19 -9.66 -13.54
N ASN A 276 -0.96 -10.04 -13.19
CA ASN A 276 -0.26 -11.16 -13.82
C ASN A 276 -0.62 -12.52 -13.21
N GLY A 277 -1.23 -12.51 -12.01
CA GLY A 277 -1.65 -13.71 -11.31
C GLY A 277 -2.90 -14.37 -11.89
N ALA A 278 -2.97 -15.69 -11.79
CA ALA A 278 -4.17 -16.44 -12.16
C ALA A 278 -5.35 -16.05 -11.26
N THR A 279 -6.54 -15.84 -11.86
CA THR A 279 -7.75 -15.44 -11.13
C THR A 279 -8.07 -16.36 -9.95
N GLY A 280 -7.87 -17.67 -10.10
CA GLY A 280 -8.09 -18.65 -9.02
C GLY A 280 -7.17 -18.41 -7.82
N THR A 281 -5.89 -18.11 -8.06
CA THR A 281 -4.92 -17.75 -7.01
C THR A 281 -5.34 -16.49 -6.27
N VAL A 282 -5.74 -15.45 -7.02
CA VAL A 282 -6.25 -14.18 -6.45
C VAL A 282 -7.45 -14.44 -5.54
N VAL A 283 -8.43 -15.21 -6.00
CA VAL A 283 -9.65 -15.49 -5.23
C VAL A 283 -9.34 -16.25 -3.93
N VAL A 284 -8.57 -17.33 -4.01
CA VAL A 284 -8.19 -18.13 -2.82
C VAL A 284 -7.41 -17.29 -1.82
N PHE A 285 -6.44 -16.51 -2.29
CA PHE A 285 -5.65 -15.62 -1.46
C PHE A 285 -6.52 -14.54 -0.78
N MET A 286 -7.38 -13.88 -1.54
CA MET A 286 -8.27 -12.84 -1.01
C MET A 286 -9.27 -13.39 0.02
N LEU A 287 -9.78 -14.60 -0.18
CA LEU A 287 -10.65 -15.25 0.81
C LEU A 287 -9.91 -15.48 2.14
N ALA A 288 -8.68 -15.97 2.11
CA ALA A 288 -7.86 -16.15 3.30
C ALA A 288 -7.55 -14.81 3.99
N TYR A 289 -7.20 -13.80 3.20
CA TYR A 289 -6.91 -12.46 3.70
C TYR A 289 -8.12 -11.80 4.36
N LEU A 290 -9.27 -11.78 3.66
CA LEU A 290 -10.50 -11.21 4.18
C LEU A 290 -10.96 -11.93 5.44
N ALA A 291 -10.86 -13.26 5.49
CA ALA A 291 -11.20 -14.02 6.69
C ALA A 291 -10.34 -13.56 7.88
N ALA A 292 -9.02 -13.47 7.73
CA ALA A 292 -8.12 -13.03 8.80
C ALA A 292 -8.46 -11.61 9.29
N CYS A 293 -8.71 -10.66 8.36
CA CYS A 293 -9.10 -9.29 8.69
C CYS A 293 -10.44 -9.21 9.42
N ILE A 294 -11.44 -9.96 8.96
CA ILE A 294 -12.80 -9.98 9.55
C ILE A 294 -12.76 -10.54 10.97
N PHE A 295 -12.11 -11.67 11.19
CA PHE A 295 -12.04 -12.28 12.53
C PHE A 295 -11.21 -11.41 13.48
N LEU A 296 -10.13 -10.77 13.02
CA LEU A 296 -9.41 -9.76 13.80
C LEU A 296 -10.33 -8.59 14.16
N GLY A 297 -11.09 -8.05 13.21
CA GLY A 297 -12.04 -6.96 13.44
C GLY A 297 -13.10 -7.33 14.47
N ILE A 298 -13.70 -8.53 14.38
CA ILE A 298 -14.68 -9.02 15.34
C ILE A 298 -14.05 -9.19 16.73
N ALA A 299 -12.83 -9.73 16.83
CA ALA A 299 -12.13 -9.89 18.09
C ALA A 299 -11.85 -8.53 18.75
N ILE A 300 -11.28 -7.58 18.02
CA ILE A 300 -10.97 -6.23 18.51
C ILE A 300 -12.26 -5.47 18.87
N SER A 301 -13.35 -5.64 18.12
CA SER A 301 -14.62 -4.96 18.39
C SER A 301 -15.19 -5.25 19.78
N THR A 302 -14.85 -6.40 20.35
CA THR A 302 -15.29 -6.79 21.71
C THR A 302 -14.61 -5.99 22.82
N LEU A 303 -13.51 -5.30 22.52
CA LEU A 303 -12.78 -4.46 23.47
C LEU A 303 -13.42 -3.08 23.61
N PHE A 304 -14.10 -2.60 22.59
CA PHE A 304 -14.70 -1.28 22.59
C PHE A 304 -16.06 -1.25 23.28
N ARG A 305 -16.28 -0.22 24.09
CA ARG A 305 -17.57 0.06 24.74
C ARG A 305 -18.40 1.08 23.97
N TYR A 306 -17.72 2.04 23.34
CA TYR A 306 -18.29 3.13 22.59
C TYR A 306 -17.79 3.10 21.14
N ARG A 307 -18.62 3.58 20.24
CA ARG A 307 -18.35 3.65 18.81
C ARG A 307 -17.12 4.50 18.48
N GLU A 308 -17.01 5.65 19.14
CA GLU A 308 -15.95 6.63 18.90
C GLU A 308 -14.56 6.08 19.23
N ASN A 309 -14.47 5.30 20.31
CA ASN A 309 -13.19 4.69 20.73
C ASN A 309 -12.62 3.74 19.67
N SER A 310 -13.50 3.01 18.97
CA SER A 310 -13.05 2.13 17.89
C SER A 310 -12.53 2.92 16.68
N LEU A 311 -13.26 3.98 16.30
CA LEU A 311 -12.88 4.85 15.18
C LEU A 311 -11.51 5.48 15.44
N LEU A 312 -11.34 6.13 16.61
CA LEU A 312 -10.11 6.82 16.95
C LEU A 312 -8.90 5.85 17.00
N LEU A 313 -9.00 4.76 17.77
CA LEU A 313 -7.87 3.83 17.91
C LEU A 313 -7.45 3.22 16.58
N LEU A 314 -8.40 2.76 15.80
CA LEU A 314 -8.11 2.07 14.55
C LEU A 314 -7.63 3.02 13.44
N LEU A 315 -8.09 4.28 13.47
CA LEU A 315 -7.56 5.31 12.57
C LEU A 315 -6.07 5.61 12.87
N TRP A 316 -5.72 5.76 14.15
CA TRP A 316 -4.33 5.99 14.57
C TRP A 316 -3.37 4.85 14.21
N THR A 317 -3.86 3.62 14.13
CA THR A 317 -3.02 2.46 13.77
C THR A 317 -2.78 2.32 12.26
N SER A 318 -3.49 3.07 11.42
CA SER A 318 -3.42 2.92 9.95
C SER A 318 -2.03 3.20 9.37
N ILE A 319 -1.40 4.31 9.77
CA ILE A 319 -0.07 4.69 9.29
C ILE A 319 1.02 3.72 9.80
N PRO A 320 1.10 3.39 11.11
CA PRO A 320 2.02 2.36 11.58
C PRO A 320 1.89 1.03 10.85
N LEU A 321 0.67 0.57 10.59
CA LEU A 321 0.45 -0.70 9.88
C LEU A 321 0.88 -0.64 8.41
N LEU A 322 0.71 0.50 7.73
CA LEU A 322 1.26 0.70 6.39
C LEU A 322 2.79 0.63 6.41
N MET A 323 3.43 1.23 7.41
CA MET A 323 4.89 1.19 7.56
C MET A 323 5.39 -0.25 7.79
N LEU A 324 4.71 -1.01 8.66
CA LEU A 324 5.05 -2.40 8.97
C LEU A 324 4.76 -3.38 7.83
N SER A 325 3.99 -2.98 6.83
CA SER A 325 3.69 -3.82 5.66
C SER A 325 4.90 -4.11 4.77
N GLY A 326 6.01 -3.37 4.94
CA GLY A 326 7.25 -3.53 4.17
C GLY A 326 7.28 -2.79 2.84
N VAL A 327 6.25 -1.99 2.50
CA VAL A 327 6.19 -1.22 1.24
C VAL A 327 6.82 0.15 1.38
N SER A 328 6.54 0.85 2.49
CA SER A 328 7.11 2.17 2.75
C SER A 328 8.60 2.10 3.09
N TYR A 329 9.02 1.01 3.74
CA TYR A 329 10.40 0.76 4.11
C TYR A 329 10.70 -0.73 3.97
N PRO A 330 11.86 -1.13 3.39
CA PRO A 330 12.24 -2.54 3.24
C PRO A 330 12.26 -3.27 4.58
N ARG A 331 11.77 -4.51 4.57
CA ARG A 331 11.64 -5.33 5.80
C ARG A 331 12.97 -5.58 6.49
N GLU A 332 14.02 -5.73 5.71
CA GLU A 332 15.39 -5.95 6.17
C GLU A 332 15.95 -4.77 6.99
N GLY A 333 15.37 -3.58 6.83
CA GLY A 333 15.72 -2.39 7.60
C GLY A 333 14.86 -2.16 8.85
N ILE A 334 13.79 -2.97 9.05
CA ILE A 334 12.91 -2.85 10.22
C ILE A 334 13.52 -3.66 11.38
N PRO A 335 13.62 -3.11 12.61
CA PRO A 335 14.07 -3.87 13.78
C PRO A 335 13.25 -5.14 14.00
N ASP A 336 13.90 -6.27 14.32
CA ASP A 336 13.28 -7.59 14.41
C ASP A 336 12.03 -7.62 15.33
N TRP A 337 12.08 -6.96 16.48
CA TRP A 337 10.95 -6.93 17.40
C TRP A 337 9.72 -6.24 16.80
N LEU A 338 9.94 -5.18 16.02
CA LEU A 338 8.88 -4.41 15.36
C LEU A 338 8.33 -5.17 14.14
N PHE A 339 9.23 -5.82 13.39
CA PHE A 339 8.86 -6.71 12.30
C PHE A 339 7.98 -7.86 12.82
N ASN A 340 8.41 -8.55 13.89
CA ASN A 340 7.65 -9.64 14.51
C ASN A 340 6.29 -9.18 15.04
N PHE A 341 6.21 -7.97 15.61
CA PHE A 341 4.94 -7.37 15.98
C PHE A 341 4.04 -7.13 14.76
N GLY A 342 4.59 -6.67 13.66
CA GLY A 342 3.89 -6.50 12.38
C GLY A 342 3.27 -7.79 11.85
N GLN A 343 3.91 -8.94 12.08
CA GLN A 343 3.40 -10.25 11.62
C GLN A 343 2.07 -10.66 12.27
N LEU A 344 1.68 -10.04 13.37
CA LEU A 344 0.36 -10.23 13.98
C LEU A 344 -0.78 -9.63 13.13
N PHE A 345 -0.48 -8.74 12.21
CA PHE A 345 -1.50 -8.11 11.39
C PHE A 345 -1.63 -8.79 10.03
N PRO A 346 -2.85 -9.11 9.59
CA PRO A 346 -3.07 -9.73 8.27
C PRO A 346 -2.47 -8.93 7.12
N SER A 347 -2.39 -7.59 7.21
CA SER A 347 -1.82 -6.74 6.17
C SER A 347 -0.36 -7.05 5.86
N SER A 348 0.45 -7.48 6.83
CA SER A 348 1.86 -7.84 6.57
C SER A 348 1.99 -9.02 5.61
N HIS A 349 1.16 -10.05 5.80
CA HIS A 349 1.12 -11.21 4.89
C HIS A 349 0.30 -10.92 3.63
N GLY A 350 -0.76 -10.11 3.79
CA GLY A 350 -1.64 -9.71 2.69
C GLY A 350 -0.92 -8.91 1.62
N VAL A 351 -0.16 -7.90 2.03
CA VAL A 351 0.60 -7.05 1.11
C VAL A 351 1.67 -7.86 0.36
N ASP A 352 2.46 -8.66 1.08
CA ASP A 352 3.53 -9.46 0.49
C ASP A 352 3.00 -10.46 -0.54
N GLY A 353 2.06 -11.30 -0.13
CA GLY A 353 1.48 -12.28 -1.02
C GLY A 353 0.75 -11.66 -2.21
N PHE A 354 0.02 -10.55 -1.99
CA PHE A 354 -0.71 -9.90 -3.07
C PHE A 354 0.23 -9.25 -4.10
N ILE A 355 1.32 -8.59 -3.68
CA ILE A 355 2.34 -8.06 -4.60
C ILE A 355 2.95 -9.18 -5.44
N ARG A 356 3.27 -10.32 -4.84
CA ARG A 356 3.82 -11.48 -5.57
C ARG A 356 2.82 -12.03 -6.58
N ILE A 357 1.54 -12.11 -6.23
CA ILE A 357 0.50 -12.56 -7.16
C ILE A 357 0.30 -11.53 -8.28
N GLN A 358 0.08 -10.28 -7.92
CA GLN A 358 -0.29 -9.23 -8.87
C GLN A 358 0.83 -8.85 -9.81
N SER A 359 2.04 -8.60 -9.28
CA SER A 359 3.16 -8.09 -10.06
C SER A 359 3.99 -9.24 -10.67
N MET A 360 4.28 -10.28 -9.90
CA MET A 360 5.17 -11.38 -10.33
C MET A 360 4.41 -12.53 -10.98
N GLY A 361 3.06 -12.58 -10.87
CA GLY A 361 2.27 -13.69 -11.40
C GLY A 361 2.43 -14.99 -10.58
N ALA A 362 2.75 -14.87 -9.28
CA ALA A 362 2.99 -16.01 -8.42
C ALA A 362 1.81 -16.98 -8.40
N SER A 363 2.12 -18.26 -8.48
CA SER A 363 1.18 -19.37 -8.37
C SER A 363 0.69 -19.58 -6.93
N LEU A 364 -0.37 -20.34 -6.75
CA LEU A 364 -0.89 -20.68 -5.43
C LEU A 364 0.15 -21.37 -4.53
N GLY A 365 1.01 -22.20 -5.11
CA GLY A 365 2.09 -22.88 -4.37
C GLY A 365 3.14 -21.91 -3.82
N GLU A 366 3.45 -20.87 -4.58
CA GLU A 366 4.48 -19.89 -4.21
C GLU A 366 4.02 -18.94 -3.11
N VAL A 367 2.72 -18.67 -2.98
CA VAL A 367 2.12 -17.83 -1.92
C VAL A 367 1.50 -18.65 -0.79
N LEU A 368 1.75 -19.94 -0.77
CA LEU A 368 1.24 -20.85 0.27
C LEU A 368 1.73 -20.50 1.68
N PRO A 369 2.97 -20.03 1.90
CA PRO A 369 3.40 -19.58 3.22
C PRO A 369 2.53 -18.47 3.79
N GLU A 370 2.22 -17.44 3.00
CA GLU A 370 1.39 -16.30 3.40
C GLU A 370 -0.05 -16.75 3.66
N ILE A 371 -0.61 -17.62 2.80
CA ILE A 371 -1.94 -18.20 3.00
C ILE A 371 -2.01 -19.01 4.29
N ARG A 372 -0.99 -19.83 4.60
CA ARG A 372 -0.93 -20.60 5.85
C ARG A 372 -0.95 -19.68 7.07
N MET A 373 -0.16 -18.61 7.06
CA MET A 373 -0.14 -17.63 8.15
C MET A 373 -1.48 -16.93 8.29
N LEU A 374 -2.11 -16.51 7.19
CA LEU A 374 -3.46 -15.93 7.20
C LEU A 374 -4.50 -16.90 7.77
N CYS A 375 -4.43 -18.18 7.45
CA CYS A 375 -5.30 -19.21 8.03
C CYS A 375 -5.06 -19.40 9.53
N ILE A 376 -3.79 -19.41 9.98
CA ILE A 376 -3.43 -19.48 11.40
C ILE A 376 -4.01 -18.28 12.16
N LEU A 377 -3.79 -17.05 11.63
CA LEU A 377 -4.35 -15.83 12.21
C LEU A 377 -5.89 -15.87 12.26
N THR A 378 -6.53 -16.39 11.20
CA THR A 378 -8.00 -16.58 11.17
C THR A 378 -8.49 -17.45 12.31
N LEU A 379 -7.81 -18.57 12.59
CA LEU A 379 -8.17 -19.48 13.67
C LEU A 379 -7.95 -18.84 15.05
N ILE A 380 -6.81 -18.16 15.24
CA ILE A 380 -6.48 -17.46 16.49
C ILE A 380 -7.51 -16.36 16.76
N TYR A 381 -7.75 -15.48 15.79
CA TYR A 381 -8.69 -14.37 15.94
C TYR A 381 -10.13 -14.83 16.01
N GLY A 382 -10.50 -15.92 15.33
CA GLY A 382 -11.80 -16.57 15.47
C GLY A 382 -12.05 -17.08 16.90
N GLY A 383 -11.04 -17.70 17.50
CA GLY A 383 -11.07 -18.11 18.90
C GLY A 383 -11.21 -16.93 19.85
N LEU A 384 -10.39 -15.89 19.67
CA LEU A 384 -10.46 -14.65 20.47
C LEU A 384 -11.81 -13.94 20.31
N ALA A 385 -12.37 -13.89 19.10
CA ALA A 385 -13.69 -13.33 18.84
C ALA A 385 -14.80 -14.11 19.61
N CYS A 386 -14.74 -15.43 19.61
CA CYS A 386 -15.69 -16.25 20.38
C CYS A 386 -15.59 -16.00 21.90
N ILE A 387 -14.37 -15.92 22.42
CA ILE A 387 -14.12 -15.62 23.85
C ILE A 387 -14.62 -14.20 24.18
N GLY A 388 -14.25 -13.20 23.36
CA GLY A 388 -14.63 -11.80 23.56
C GLY A 388 -16.15 -11.62 23.55
N ILE A 389 -16.85 -12.16 22.56
CA ILE A 389 -18.33 -12.10 22.48
C ILE A 389 -18.96 -12.79 23.68
N HIS A 390 -18.43 -13.95 24.13
CA HIS A 390 -18.91 -14.62 25.32
C HIS A 390 -18.82 -13.72 26.55
N GLN A 391 -17.68 -13.07 26.75
CA GLN A 391 -17.46 -12.15 27.88
C GLN A 391 -18.39 -10.93 27.83
N VAL A 392 -18.58 -10.34 26.64
CA VAL A 392 -19.47 -9.18 26.46
C VAL A 392 -20.89 -9.53 26.84
N ILE A 393 -21.40 -10.63 26.32
CA ILE A 393 -22.77 -11.08 26.64
C ILE A 393 -22.93 -11.38 28.15
N GLY A 394 -21.94 -12.03 28.74
CA GLY A 394 -21.96 -12.32 30.17
C GLY A 394 -21.98 -11.06 31.04
N ARG A 395 -21.27 -10.02 30.66
CA ARG A 395 -21.28 -8.71 31.35
C ARG A 395 -22.63 -8.01 31.20
N GLU A 396 -23.19 -7.92 29.98
CA GLU A 396 -24.51 -7.30 29.77
C GLU A 396 -25.64 -8.01 30.55
N GLN A 397 -25.56 -9.33 30.70
CA GLN A 397 -26.53 -10.09 31.52
C GLN A 397 -26.39 -9.75 33.00
N ARG A 398 -25.18 -9.66 33.54
CA ARG A 398 -24.92 -9.31 34.94
C ARG A 398 -25.38 -7.89 35.29
N GLU A 399 -25.06 -6.93 34.44
CA GLU A 399 -25.46 -5.51 34.58
C GLU A 399 -26.97 -5.38 34.64
N ARG A 400 -27.72 -6.13 33.83
CA ARG A 400 -29.19 -6.14 33.88
C ARG A 400 -29.77 -6.78 35.15
N LEU A 401 -29.12 -7.84 35.63
CA LEU A 401 -29.59 -8.48 36.88
C LEU A 401 -29.38 -7.52 38.06
N ALA A 402 -28.24 -6.85 38.12
CA ALA A 402 -27.97 -5.84 39.15
C ALA A 402 -28.98 -4.68 39.11
N GLN A 403 -29.29 -4.15 37.93
CA GLN A 403 -30.32 -3.10 37.77
C GLN A 403 -31.69 -3.56 38.28
N ARG A 404 -32.14 -4.79 37.94
CA ARG A 404 -33.41 -5.33 38.41
C ARG A 404 -33.48 -5.58 39.92
N MET A 405 -32.35 -5.82 40.56
CA MET A 405 -32.27 -5.96 42.01
C MET A 405 -32.40 -4.61 42.69
N ASN A 406 -31.69 -3.58 42.20
CA ASN A 406 -31.81 -2.23 42.74
C ASN A 406 -33.21 -1.65 42.53
N ASP A 407 -33.85 -1.84 41.36
CA ASP A 407 -35.25 -1.43 41.12
C ASP A 407 -36.27 -2.11 42.05
N LYS A 408 -35.91 -3.28 42.63
CA LYS A 408 -36.78 -3.99 43.60
C LYS A 408 -36.51 -3.58 45.03
N GLU A 409 -35.38 -3.00 45.34
CA GLU A 409 -35.04 -2.48 46.68
C GLU A 409 -35.57 -1.05 46.88
N GLU A 410 -35.85 -0.32 45.77
CA GLU A 410 -36.47 1.02 45.84
C GLU A 410 -38.01 1.02 45.90
N TYR A 411 -38.67 -0.15 45.78
CA TYR A 411 -40.12 -0.35 45.98
C TYR A 411 -40.39 -1.19 47.24
#